data_afe0b06dcef474abeb8766d6ec2b24e7
#
_entry.id   afe0b06dcef474abeb8766d6ec2b24e7
#
_cell.length_a   1.000
_cell.length_b   1.000
_cell.length_c   1.000
_cell.angle_alpha   90.00
_cell.angle_beta   90.00
_cell.angle_gamma   90.00
#
_symmetry.space_group_name_H-M   'P 1'
#
loop_
_entity.id
_entity.type
_entity.pdbx_description
1 polymer ?
#
loop_
_entity_poly.entity_id
_entity_poly.type
_entity_poly.pdbx_seq_one_letter_code
_entity_poly.pdbx_strand_id
1 'polypeptide(L)'
;MIQSGAKLAEAYVGLYMDKAPPRTSQLSGMGWLMETVNTPGECHKMLRMNEHIFFDLHDVLVERYGLKPSKHMTTYEMLAIFLFICAGSESNRRAQNNFKHSGETISRKFHEVLECVVAMAEHFLRPTDPNFRKVHKRIRNDKRAYPHFKDCIGALDGTHIRVSLSPEEQVRYIGKTGIATQNVLAVRDFDMRFTYVAAGQPGALHDTSVLYHALEADAEVFPHPPQGIFFLKSYGCLYCYNQFL
;
A
#
# COMPACT_ATOMS: atom_id res chain seq x y z
N MET A 1 48.97 24.86 -32.09
CA MET A 1 47.77 24.04 -32.41
C MET A 1 47.68 22.70 -31.63
N ILE A 2 48.78 22.00 -31.37
CA ILE A 2 48.77 20.69 -30.68
C ILE A 2 48.33 20.79 -29.20
N GLN A 3 48.71 21.84 -28.46
CA GLN A 3 48.33 22.06 -27.06
C GLN A 3 46.83 22.33 -26.84
N SER A 4 46.14 22.84 -27.85
CA SER A 4 44.71 23.12 -27.76
C SER A 4 43.86 21.82 -27.87
N GLY A 5 44.31 20.85 -28.66
CA GLY A 5 43.66 19.56 -28.82
C GLY A 5 43.76 18.66 -27.58
N ALA A 6 44.95 18.69 -26.91
CA ALA A 6 45.15 17.94 -25.66
C ALA A 6 44.25 18.44 -24.52
N LYS A 7 44.12 19.77 -24.35
CA LYS A 7 43.19 20.35 -23.35
C LYS A 7 41.71 20.04 -23.63
N LEU A 8 41.32 19.96 -24.90
CA LEU A 8 39.95 19.60 -25.28
C LEU A 8 39.69 18.14 -25.01
N ALA A 9 40.64 17.25 -25.26
CA ALA A 9 40.54 15.83 -24.95
C ALA A 9 40.51 15.58 -23.42
N GLU A 10 41.34 16.26 -22.63
CA GLU A 10 41.30 16.20 -21.16
C GLU A 10 39.94 16.69 -20.61
N ALA A 11 39.44 17.80 -21.13
CA ALA A 11 38.11 18.31 -20.74
C ALA A 11 37.00 17.36 -21.12
N TYR A 12 37.09 16.71 -22.28
CA TYR A 12 36.10 15.69 -22.70
C TYR A 12 36.16 14.46 -21.81
N VAL A 13 37.33 13.95 -21.49
CA VAL A 13 37.53 12.81 -20.56
C VAL A 13 36.97 13.17 -19.18
N GLY A 14 37.28 14.32 -18.61
CA GLY A 14 36.80 14.76 -17.31
C GLY A 14 35.27 14.98 -17.26
N LEU A 15 34.66 15.46 -18.36
CA LEU A 15 33.21 15.71 -18.40
C LEU A 15 32.37 14.48 -18.71
N TYR A 16 32.89 13.53 -19.51
CA TYR A 16 32.07 12.43 -20.04
C TYR A 16 32.57 11.04 -19.67
N MET A 17 33.87 10.87 -19.37
CA MET A 17 34.44 9.56 -19.06
C MET A 17 34.77 9.37 -17.57
N ASP A 18 35.28 10.43 -16.88
CA ASP A 18 35.51 10.41 -15.43
C ASP A 18 34.20 10.69 -14.68
N LYS A 19 33.34 9.66 -14.62
CA LYS A 19 32.17 9.75 -13.77
C LYS A 19 32.60 9.68 -12.32
N ALA A 20 32.37 10.76 -11.57
CA ALA A 20 32.48 10.70 -10.12
C ALA A 20 31.71 9.49 -9.59
N PRO A 21 32.30 8.68 -8.68
CA PRO A 21 31.62 7.51 -8.17
C PRO A 21 30.26 7.91 -7.57
N PRO A 22 29.15 7.33 -8.04
CA PRO A 22 27.85 7.64 -7.47
C PRO A 22 27.85 7.15 -6.02
N ARG A 23 27.48 8.02 -5.10
CA ARG A 23 27.24 7.67 -3.68
C ARG A 23 28.51 7.52 -2.84
N THR A 24 29.07 8.62 -2.40
CA THR A 24 30.23 8.67 -1.51
C THR A 24 29.93 8.39 -0.03
N SER A 25 28.66 8.28 0.36
CA SER A 25 28.26 7.93 1.73
C SER A 25 28.71 6.51 2.08
N GLN A 26 29.36 6.34 3.23
CA GLN A 26 29.79 5.02 3.74
C GLN A 26 28.63 4.18 4.30
N LEU A 27 27.50 4.80 4.62
CA LEU A 27 26.32 4.11 5.14
C LEU A 27 25.65 3.27 4.05
N SER A 28 25.64 1.96 4.24
CA SER A 28 24.92 1.02 3.37
C SER A 28 23.41 1.08 3.62
N GLY A 29 22.59 0.52 2.71
CA GLY A 29 21.15 0.42 2.92
C GLY A 29 20.79 -0.39 4.17
N MET A 30 21.51 -1.49 4.41
CA MET A 30 21.34 -2.25 5.65
C MET A 30 21.80 -1.47 6.87
N GLY A 31 22.88 -0.68 6.77
CA GLY A 31 23.33 0.22 7.85
C GLY A 31 22.27 1.25 8.21
N TRP A 32 21.66 1.89 7.21
CA TRP A 32 20.55 2.82 7.40
C TRP A 32 19.35 2.15 8.10
N LEU A 33 19.00 0.92 7.68
CA LEU A 33 17.91 0.17 8.33
C LEU A 33 18.22 -0.10 9.81
N MET A 34 19.43 -0.56 10.12
CA MET A 34 19.82 -0.84 11.51
C MET A 34 19.80 0.41 12.39
N GLU A 35 20.22 1.56 11.88
CA GLU A 35 20.10 2.83 12.60
C GLU A 35 18.62 3.18 12.82
N THR A 36 17.77 3.04 11.79
CA THR A 36 16.34 3.35 11.85
C THR A 36 15.61 2.47 12.87
N VAL A 37 15.92 1.18 12.92
CA VAL A 37 15.26 0.23 13.84
C VAL A 37 15.76 0.40 15.26
N ASN A 38 17.07 0.67 15.45
CA ASN A 38 17.67 0.81 16.78
C ASN A 38 17.45 2.19 17.43
N THR A 39 17.01 3.19 16.65
CA THR A 39 16.73 4.53 17.18
C THR A 39 15.28 4.62 17.61
N PRO A 40 14.99 4.92 18.91
CA PRO A 40 13.62 4.98 19.42
C PRO A 40 12.71 5.90 18.60
N GLY A 41 11.61 5.35 18.09
CA GLY A 41 10.59 6.07 17.32
C GLY A 41 10.93 6.34 15.84
N GLU A 42 12.18 6.13 15.38
CA GLU A 42 12.54 6.34 13.97
C GLU A 42 11.90 5.30 13.04
N CYS A 43 11.81 4.04 13.48
CA CYS A 43 11.12 3.00 12.71
C CYS A 43 9.67 3.43 12.38
N HIS A 44 8.94 3.93 13.36
CA HIS A 44 7.57 4.42 13.14
C HIS A 44 7.51 5.65 12.22
N LYS A 45 8.47 6.57 12.30
CA LYS A 45 8.51 7.74 11.43
C LYS A 45 8.80 7.37 9.98
N MET A 46 9.77 6.49 9.75
CA MET A 46 10.26 6.13 8.42
C MET A 46 9.45 5.02 7.74
N LEU A 47 9.00 4.02 8.51
CA LEU A 47 8.33 2.84 7.99
C LEU A 47 6.85 2.73 8.41
N ARG A 48 6.34 3.71 9.20
CA ARG A 48 4.96 3.79 9.70
C ARG A 48 4.54 2.59 10.55
N MET A 49 5.50 1.87 11.12
CA MET A 49 5.26 0.79 12.07
C MET A 49 6.35 0.73 13.13
N ASN A 50 6.01 0.13 14.27
CA ASN A 50 6.99 -0.10 15.34
C ASN A 50 7.93 -1.24 14.94
N GLU A 51 9.13 -1.26 15.53
CA GLU A 51 10.18 -2.23 15.23
C GLU A 51 9.72 -3.70 15.38
N HIS A 52 8.97 -4.03 16.44
CA HIS A 52 8.47 -5.40 16.63
C HIS A 52 7.51 -5.82 15.52
N ILE A 53 6.62 -4.91 15.05
CA ILE A 53 5.72 -5.20 13.92
C ILE A 53 6.50 -5.38 12.61
N PHE A 54 7.59 -4.62 12.43
CA PHE A 54 8.46 -4.79 11.27
C PHE A 54 9.08 -6.19 11.22
N PHE A 55 9.58 -6.69 12.37
CA PHE A 55 10.14 -8.02 12.45
C PHE A 55 9.07 -9.11 12.30
N ASP A 56 7.92 -8.97 12.95
CA ASP A 56 6.81 -9.91 12.82
C ASP A 56 6.32 -10.01 11.36
N LEU A 57 6.20 -8.87 10.66
CA LEU A 57 5.84 -8.84 9.25
C LEU A 57 6.90 -9.51 8.38
N HIS A 58 8.19 -9.23 8.63
CA HIS A 58 9.29 -9.85 7.93
C HIS A 58 9.22 -11.38 8.04
N ASP A 59 9.08 -11.90 9.27
CA ASP A 59 9.07 -13.33 9.52
C ASP A 59 7.87 -14.02 8.85
N VAL A 60 6.70 -13.39 8.90
CA VAL A 60 5.51 -13.87 8.18
C VAL A 60 5.73 -13.91 6.66
N LEU A 61 6.34 -12.88 6.07
CA LEU A 61 6.60 -12.86 4.62
C LEU A 61 7.63 -13.91 4.19
N VAL A 62 8.64 -14.13 5.02
CA VAL A 62 9.68 -15.16 4.75
C VAL A 62 9.12 -16.57 4.91
N GLU A 63 8.45 -16.85 6.03
CA GLU A 63 8.01 -18.19 6.38
C GLU A 63 6.80 -18.67 5.56
N ARG A 64 5.86 -17.78 5.27
CA ARG A 64 4.57 -18.16 4.68
C ARG A 64 4.38 -17.73 3.23
N TYR A 65 5.02 -16.64 2.82
CA TYR A 65 4.80 -16.04 1.50
C TYR A 65 6.04 -16.07 0.60
N GLY A 66 7.11 -16.75 1.04
CA GLY A 66 8.23 -17.10 0.20
C GLY A 66 9.19 -15.97 -0.15
N LEU A 67 9.22 -14.87 0.65
CA LEU A 67 10.20 -13.82 0.47
C LEU A 67 11.61 -14.39 0.69
N LYS A 68 12.49 -14.27 -0.32
CA LYS A 68 13.84 -14.85 -0.31
C LYS A 68 14.92 -13.78 -0.45
N PRO A 69 16.07 -13.95 0.23
CA PRO A 69 17.20 -13.04 0.05
C PRO A 69 17.79 -13.18 -1.35
N SER A 70 18.47 -12.15 -1.81
CA SER A 70 19.31 -12.22 -3.00
C SER A 70 20.79 -12.24 -2.62
N LYS A 71 21.67 -12.47 -3.61
CA LYS A 71 23.14 -12.52 -3.39
C LYS A 71 23.70 -11.27 -2.67
N HIS A 72 23.07 -10.11 -2.86
CA HIS A 72 23.59 -8.81 -2.41
C HIS A 72 22.60 -8.03 -1.56
N MET A 73 21.46 -8.62 -1.16
CA MET A 73 20.44 -7.91 -0.39
C MET A 73 19.68 -8.89 0.51
N THR A 74 19.56 -8.55 1.78
CA THR A 74 18.78 -9.32 2.77
C THR A 74 17.29 -9.07 2.60
N THR A 75 16.46 -9.99 3.08
CA THR A 75 14.99 -9.84 3.11
C THR A 75 14.55 -8.66 3.98
N TYR A 76 15.27 -8.36 5.04
CA TYR A 76 15.05 -7.16 5.87
C TYR A 76 15.20 -5.87 5.08
N GLU A 77 16.26 -5.76 4.29
CA GLU A 77 16.51 -4.58 3.46
C GLU A 77 15.47 -4.46 2.34
N MET A 78 15.05 -5.58 1.73
CA MET A 78 13.99 -5.61 0.73
C MET A 78 12.67 -5.10 1.31
N LEU A 79 12.27 -5.58 2.49
CA LEU A 79 11.07 -5.13 3.18
C LEU A 79 11.17 -3.65 3.57
N ALA A 80 12.34 -3.20 4.04
CA ALA A 80 12.55 -1.80 4.37
C ALA A 80 12.41 -0.88 3.15
N ILE A 81 12.93 -1.27 1.98
CA ILE A 81 12.74 -0.54 0.72
C ILE A 81 11.26 -0.41 0.39
N PHE A 82 10.51 -1.50 0.45
CA PHE A 82 9.08 -1.52 0.17
C PHE A 82 8.31 -0.59 1.10
N LEU A 83 8.52 -0.72 2.40
CA LEU A 83 7.84 0.08 3.40
C LEU A 83 8.22 1.57 3.31
N PHE A 84 9.50 1.88 3.10
CA PHE A 84 9.96 3.26 2.93
C PHE A 84 9.27 3.96 1.76
N ILE A 85 9.14 3.28 0.63
CA ILE A 85 8.44 3.82 -0.54
C ILE A 85 6.95 4.00 -0.25
N CYS A 86 6.28 2.98 0.31
CA CYS A 86 4.84 3.02 0.60
C CYS A 86 4.50 4.02 1.72
N ALA A 87 5.25 4.03 2.81
CA ALA A 87 4.98 4.84 3.99
C ALA A 87 5.12 6.35 3.75
N GLY A 88 6.13 6.73 2.95
CA GLY A 88 6.43 8.12 2.66
C GLY A 88 5.93 8.59 1.28
N SER A 89 5.32 7.73 0.46
CA SER A 89 5.09 7.98 -0.97
C SER A 89 6.39 8.40 -1.67
N GLU A 90 7.49 7.76 -1.27
CA GLU A 90 8.83 8.15 -1.70
C GLU A 90 9.13 7.70 -3.12
N SER A 91 9.85 8.55 -3.85
CA SER A 91 10.26 8.20 -5.20
C SER A 91 11.33 7.10 -5.20
N ASN A 92 11.38 6.31 -6.27
CA ASN A 92 12.46 5.36 -6.51
C ASN A 92 13.85 6.03 -6.36
N ARG A 93 14.02 7.27 -6.84
CA ARG A 93 15.27 8.02 -6.73
C ARG A 93 15.68 8.28 -5.28
N ARG A 94 14.73 8.56 -4.41
CA ARG A 94 14.97 8.75 -2.98
C ARG A 94 15.36 7.44 -2.29
N ALA A 95 14.69 6.35 -2.62
CA ALA A 95 15.05 5.01 -2.17
C ALA A 95 16.47 4.61 -2.64
N GLN A 96 16.85 4.92 -3.90
CA GLN A 96 18.21 4.71 -4.38
C GLN A 96 19.26 5.42 -3.52
N ASN A 97 18.99 6.65 -3.11
CA ASN A 97 19.91 7.43 -2.30
C ASN A 97 20.04 6.89 -0.88
N ASN A 98 18.95 6.41 -0.28
CA ASN A 98 18.97 5.82 1.06
C ASN A 98 19.63 4.44 1.09
N PHE A 99 19.21 3.56 0.21
CA PHE A 99 19.63 2.15 0.21
C PHE A 99 20.87 1.86 -0.64
N LYS A 100 21.41 2.86 -1.37
CA LYS A 100 22.63 2.76 -2.17
C LYS A 100 22.57 1.70 -3.29
N HIS A 101 21.40 1.37 -3.78
CA HIS A 101 21.20 0.47 -4.91
C HIS A 101 20.80 1.21 -6.19
N SER A 102 20.91 0.54 -7.35
CA SER A 102 20.44 1.09 -8.63
C SER A 102 18.90 1.18 -8.66
N GLY A 103 18.35 2.06 -9.51
CA GLY A 103 16.91 2.21 -9.66
C GLY A 103 16.22 0.93 -10.12
N GLU A 104 16.89 0.15 -10.97
CA GLU A 104 16.40 -1.16 -11.41
C GLU A 104 16.33 -2.13 -10.22
N THR A 105 17.39 -2.19 -9.40
CA THR A 105 17.41 -3.05 -8.22
C THR A 105 16.30 -2.67 -7.23
N ILE A 106 16.13 -1.39 -6.93
CA ILE A 106 15.05 -0.90 -6.05
C ILE A 106 13.68 -1.30 -6.60
N SER A 107 13.43 -1.04 -7.89
CA SER A 107 12.14 -1.38 -8.52
C SER A 107 11.86 -2.88 -8.47
N ARG A 108 12.83 -3.70 -8.85
CA ARG A 108 12.67 -5.15 -8.85
C ARG A 108 12.43 -5.71 -7.44
N LYS A 109 13.19 -5.24 -6.44
CA LYS A 109 13.02 -5.70 -5.05
C LYS A 109 11.72 -5.21 -4.42
N PHE A 110 11.26 -4.03 -4.80
CA PHE A 110 9.93 -3.55 -4.43
C PHE A 110 8.83 -4.48 -4.94
N HIS A 111 8.89 -4.91 -6.21
CA HIS A 111 7.88 -5.81 -6.78
C HIS A 111 7.94 -7.21 -6.18
N GLU A 112 9.13 -7.75 -5.89
CA GLU A 112 9.24 -9.04 -5.21
C GLU A 112 8.56 -9.03 -3.82
N VAL A 113 8.69 -7.94 -3.04
CA VAL A 113 7.98 -7.80 -1.76
C VAL A 113 6.49 -7.55 -1.98
N LEU A 114 6.11 -6.75 -2.98
CA LEU A 114 4.72 -6.48 -3.31
C LEU A 114 3.96 -7.78 -3.62
N GLU A 115 4.53 -8.69 -4.40
CA GLU A 115 3.93 -10.00 -4.70
C GLU A 115 3.66 -10.81 -3.41
N CYS A 116 4.61 -10.84 -2.48
CA CYS A 116 4.43 -11.51 -1.18
C CYS A 116 3.33 -10.83 -0.34
N VAL A 117 3.27 -9.49 -0.34
CA VAL A 117 2.25 -8.73 0.39
C VAL A 117 0.86 -8.93 -0.23
N VAL A 118 0.74 -8.98 -1.55
CA VAL A 118 -0.52 -9.29 -2.23
C VAL A 118 -1.01 -10.68 -1.88
N ALA A 119 -0.13 -11.69 -1.92
CA ALA A 119 -0.48 -13.06 -1.49
C ALA A 119 -0.90 -13.12 -0.01
N MET A 120 -0.26 -12.32 0.85
CA MET A 120 -0.67 -12.17 2.24
C MET A 120 -2.05 -11.52 2.37
N ALA A 121 -2.36 -10.53 1.55
CA ALA A 121 -3.63 -9.80 1.61
C ALA A 121 -4.85 -10.73 1.43
N GLU A 122 -4.76 -11.74 0.57
CA GLU A 122 -5.83 -12.74 0.37
C GLU A 122 -6.25 -13.47 1.66
N HIS A 123 -5.31 -13.60 2.62
CA HIS A 123 -5.58 -14.25 3.90
C HIS A 123 -6.10 -13.29 4.98
N PHE A 124 -5.78 -12.01 4.88
CA PHE A 124 -6.11 -11.01 5.90
C PHE A 124 -7.34 -10.16 5.54
N LEU A 125 -7.57 -9.88 4.25
CA LEU A 125 -8.72 -9.11 3.77
C LEU A 125 -9.98 -9.99 3.68
N ARG A 126 -10.45 -10.49 4.85
CA ARG A 126 -11.68 -11.27 4.97
C ARG A 126 -12.30 -11.12 6.34
N PRO A 127 -13.62 -11.27 6.46
CA PRO A 127 -14.29 -11.28 7.75
C PRO A 127 -13.79 -12.42 8.65
N THR A 128 -13.64 -12.17 9.95
CA THR A 128 -13.28 -13.19 10.94
C THR A 128 -14.40 -14.22 11.10
N ASP A 129 -15.66 -13.78 11.02
CA ASP A 129 -16.86 -14.62 10.99
C ASP A 129 -17.57 -14.38 9.66
N PRO A 130 -17.34 -15.21 8.62
CA PRO A 130 -17.96 -15.05 7.32
C PRO A 130 -19.49 -15.16 7.33
N ASN A 131 -20.08 -15.77 8.35
CA ASN A 131 -21.52 -15.91 8.50
C ASN A 131 -22.16 -14.80 9.33
N PHE A 132 -21.37 -13.89 9.90
CA PHE A 132 -21.83 -12.76 10.70
C PHE A 132 -22.84 -13.13 11.80
N ARG A 133 -22.63 -14.26 12.47
CA ARG A 133 -23.57 -14.82 13.46
C ARG A 133 -23.61 -14.08 14.78
N LYS A 134 -22.60 -13.29 15.07
CA LYS A 134 -22.42 -12.67 16.39
C LYS A 134 -22.46 -11.15 16.28
N VAL A 135 -23.32 -10.54 17.11
CA VAL A 135 -23.26 -9.08 17.31
C VAL A 135 -21.90 -8.70 17.90
N HIS A 136 -21.23 -7.78 17.26
CA HIS A 136 -19.90 -7.36 17.70
C HIS A 136 -19.95 -6.75 19.11
N LYS A 137 -18.92 -7.05 19.95
CA LYS A 137 -18.88 -6.62 21.35
C LYS A 137 -18.97 -5.10 21.54
N ARG A 138 -18.41 -4.31 20.60
CA ARG A 138 -18.49 -2.83 20.65
C ARG A 138 -19.93 -2.34 20.47
N ILE A 139 -20.73 -2.97 19.64
CA ILE A 139 -22.15 -2.65 19.48
C ILE A 139 -22.92 -3.08 20.72
N ARG A 140 -22.75 -4.33 21.16
CA ARG A 140 -23.48 -4.92 22.31
C ARG A 140 -23.26 -4.14 23.61
N ASN A 141 -22.05 -3.61 23.81
CA ASN A 141 -21.68 -2.90 25.04
C ASN A 141 -21.98 -1.40 25.00
N ASP A 142 -22.33 -0.81 23.86
CA ASP A 142 -22.73 0.59 23.75
C ASP A 142 -24.25 0.72 23.74
N LYS A 143 -24.82 1.27 24.83
CA LYS A 143 -26.27 1.46 24.98
C LYS A 143 -26.87 2.41 23.93
N ARG A 144 -26.08 3.24 23.27
CA ARG A 144 -26.53 4.13 22.18
C ARG A 144 -26.62 3.39 20.87
N ALA A 145 -25.81 2.36 20.69
CA ALA A 145 -25.79 1.55 19.49
C ALA A 145 -26.74 0.35 19.55
N TYR A 146 -26.80 -0.33 20.69
CA TYR A 146 -27.68 -1.47 20.92
C TYR A 146 -29.06 -1.02 21.45
N PRO A 147 -30.18 -1.53 20.94
CA PRO A 147 -30.32 -2.60 19.92
C PRO A 147 -30.34 -2.13 18.46
N HIS A 148 -30.25 -0.81 18.20
CA HIS A 148 -30.50 -0.23 16.88
C HIS A 148 -29.54 -0.72 15.79
N PHE A 149 -28.28 -0.97 16.12
CA PHE A 149 -27.24 -1.43 15.21
C PHE A 149 -26.80 -2.88 15.46
N LYS A 150 -27.65 -3.69 16.11
CA LYS A 150 -27.33 -5.09 16.41
C LYS A 150 -27.00 -5.91 15.16
N ASP A 151 -27.64 -5.57 14.03
CA ASP A 151 -27.50 -6.25 12.76
C ASP A 151 -26.44 -5.57 11.83
N CYS A 152 -25.75 -4.54 12.34
CA CYS A 152 -24.65 -3.89 11.64
C CYS A 152 -23.35 -4.66 11.84
N ILE A 153 -22.63 -4.95 10.76
CA ILE A 153 -21.40 -5.76 10.78
C ILE A 153 -20.14 -4.99 10.45
N GLY A 154 -20.26 -3.74 10.03
CA GLY A 154 -19.12 -2.89 9.69
C GLY A 154 -19.52 -1.66 8.90
N ALA A 155 -18.54 -1.04 8.27
CA ALA A 155 -18.74 0.12 7.43
C ALA A 155 -18.12 -0.11 6.05
N LEU A 156 -18.82 0.43 5.03
CA LEU A 156 -18.41 0.40 3.63
C LEU A 156 -18.33 1.84 3.13
N ASP A 157 -17.20 2.23 2.56
CA ASP A 157 -17.03 3.59 2.03
C ASP A 157 -16.02 3.62 0.87
N GLY A 158 -16.19 4.62 -0.01
CA GLY A 158 -15.26 4.96 -1.08
C GLY A 158 -14.29 6.05 -0.64
N THR A 159 -13.04 5.94 -1.07
CA THR A 159 -12.05 6.99 -0.87
C THR A 159 -11.26 7.25 -2.14
N HIS A 160 -10.87 8.52 -2.35
CA HIS A 160 -10.09 8.92 -3.51
C HIS A 160 -8.61 9.01 -3.15
N ILE A 161 -7.80 8.19 -3.82
CA ILE A 161 -6.33 8.19 -3.68
C ILE A 161 -5.72 8.81 -4.93
N ARG A 162 -4.87 9.82 -4.76
CA ARG A 162 -4.17 10.46 -5.88
C ARG A 162 -3.30 9.45 -6.61
N VAL A 163 -3.32 9.55 -7.95
CA VAL A 163 -2.50 8.71 -8.82
C VAL A 163 -1.65 9.55 -9.74
N SER A 164 -0.47 9.04 -10.09
CA SER A 164 0.42 9.62 -11.07
C SER A 164 0.41 8.71 -12.30
N LEU A 165 -0.15 9.20 -13.39
CA LEU A 165 -0.38 8.46 -14.63
C LEU A 165 0.19 9.22 -15.82
N SER A 166 0.33 8.54 -16.95
CA SER A 166 0.66 9.21 -18.22
C SER A 166 -0.44 10.23 -18.60
N PRO A 167 -0.13 11.30 -19.33
CA PRO A 167 -1.13 12.29 -19.72
C PRO A 167 -2.35 11.71 -20.43
N GLU A 168 -2.16 10.63 -21.21
CA GLU A 168 -3.20 9.95 -21.98
C GLU A 168 -4.17 9.18 -21.08
N GLU A 169 -3.66 8.55 -20.02
CA GLU A 169 -4.46 7.80 -19.06
C GLU A 169 -5.11 8.71 -18.00
N GLN A 170 -4.46 9.82 -17.67
CA GLN A 170 -4.87 10.73 -16.60
C GLN A 170 -6.30 11.24 -16.77
N VAL A 171 -6.74 11.48 -18.00
CA VAL A 171 -8.08 12.03 -18.32
C VAL A 171 -9.21 11.19 -17.71
N ARG A 172 -9.07 9.87 -17.71
CA ARG A 172 -10.08 8.94 -17.16
C ARG A 172 -10.17 8.98 -15.64
N TYR A 173 -9.10 9.44 -14.97
CA TYR A 173 -9.00 9.45 -13.51
C TYR A 173 -9.29 10.83 -12.90
N ILE A 174 -9.49 11.87 -13.73
CA ILE A 174 -9.85 13.21 -13.25
C ILE A 174 -11.32 13.23 -12.92
N GLY A 175 -11.64 13.33 -11.63
CA GLY A 175 -12.98 13.50 -11.11
C GLY A 175 -13.36 14.98 -10.93
N LYS A 176 -14.40 15.23 -10.15
CA LYS A 176 -14.96 16.59 -9.89
C LYS A 176 -13.96 17.58 -9.29
N THR A 177 -12.92 17.10 -8.64
CA THR A 177 -11.88 17.92 -8.00
C THR A 177 -10.80 18.41 -8.96
N GLY A 178 -10.82 17.97 -10.23
CA GLY A 178 -9.78 18.30 -11.22
C GLY A 178 -8.44 17.60 -10.99
N ILE A 179 -8.34 16.69 -10.02
CA ILE A 179 -7.14 15.95 -9.69
C ILE A 179 -7.34 14.48 -10.10
N ALA A 180 -6.30 13.88 -10.70
CA ALA A 180 -6.33 12.47 -11.03
C ALA A 180 -6.29 11.62 -9.75
N THR A 181 -7.33 10.83 -9.53
CA THR A 181 -7.48 9.93 -8.39
C THR A 181 -8.01 8.59 -8.85
N GLN A 182 -7.68 7.53 -8.13
CA GLN A 182 -8.46 6.30 -8.17
C GLN A 182 -9.47 6.30 -7.04
N ASN A 183 -10.66 5.76 -7.31
CA ASN A 183 -11.64 5.48 -6.28
C ASN A 183 -11.38 4.07 -5.72
N VAL A 184 -11.20 4.00 -4.41
CA VAL A 184 -10.93 2.76 -3.67
C VAL A 184 -12.11 2.50 -2.75
N LEU A 185 -12.84 1.41 -2.98
CA LEU A 185 -13.90 0.95 -2.11
C LEU A 185 -13.31 0.06 -1.02
N ALA A 186 -13.63 0.33 0.24
CA ALA A 186 -13.16 -0.46 1.36
C ALA A 186 -14.32 -0.85 2.29
N VAL A 187 -14.27 -2.07 2.79
CA VAL A 187 -15.13 -2.57 3.85
C VAL A 187 -14.29 -2.82 5.09
N ARG A 188 -14.74 -2.34 6.24
CA ARG A 188 -14.07 -2.57 7.52
C ARG A 188 -15.01 -3.09 8.58
N ASP A 189 -14.48 -3.89 9.50
CA ASP A 189 -15.18 -4.35 10.69
C ASP A 189 -15.07 -3.34 11.86
N PHE A 190 -15.70 -3.68 12.99
CA PHE A 190 -15.63 -2.85 14.21
C PHE A 190 -14.31 -2.99 14.99
N ASP A 191 -13.43 -3.92 14.64
CA ASP A 191 -12.06 -3.99 15.16
C ASP A 191 -11.09 -3.15 14.31
N MET A 192 -11.61 -2.33 13.39
CA MET A 192 -10.87 -1.43 12.51
C MET A 192 -10.00 -2.15 11.49
N ARG A 193 -10.33 -3.41 11.15
CA ARG A 193 -9.65 -4.17 10.11
C ARG A 193 -10.39 -4.07 8.80
N PHE A 194 -9.66 -3.92 7.72
CA PHE A 194 -10.23 -4.07 6.39
C PHE A 194 -10.56 -5.54 6.15
N THR A 195 -11.79 -5.79 5.72
CA THR A 195 -12.30 -7.11 5.36
C THR A 195 -12.50 -7.28 3.86
N TYR A 196 -12.43 -6.18 3.11
CA TYR A 196 -12.44 -6.13 1.64
C TYR A 196 -11.91 -4.78 1.16
N VAL A 197 -11.17 -4.80 0.06
CA VAL A 197 -10.68 -3.58 -0.62
C VAL A 197 -10.70 -3.81 -2.13
N ALA A 198 -11.42 -2.96 -2.86
CA ALA A 198 -11.37 -2.89 -4.31
C ALA A 198 -10.70 -1.58 -4.74
N ALA A 199 -9.57 -1.66 -5.42
CA ALA A 199 -8.79 -0.54 -5.90
C ALA A 199 -8.72 -0.51 -7.44
N GLY A 200 -8.27 0.63 -8.01
CA GLY A 200 -8.00 0.75 -9.45
C GLY A 200 -9.13 1.36 -10.26
N GLN A 201 -10.30 1.61 -9.66
CA GLN A 201 -11.39 2.26 -10.38
C GLN A 201 -11.10 3.76 -10.61
N PRO A 202 -11.45 4.31 -11.80
CA PRO A 202 -11.27 5.74 -12.08
C PRO A 202 -11.95 6.64 -11.06
N GLY A 203 -11.28 7.70 -10.63
CA GLY A 203 -11.83 8.67 -9.67
C GLY A 203 -13.03 9.47 -10.19
N ALA A 204 -13.33 9.42 -11.48
CA ALA A 204 -14.55 9.97 -12.06
C ALA A 204 -15.80 9.14 -11.72
N LEU A 205 -15.64 7.86 -11.34
CA LEU A 205 -16.75 6.98 -11.00
C LEU A 205 -17.31 7.29 -9.61
N HIS A 206 -18.63 7.24 -9.50
CA HIS A 206 -19.33 7.38 -8.23
C HIS A 206 -19.16 6.11 -7.38
N ASP A 207 -19.10 6.25 -6.05
CA ASP A 207 -18.93 5.12 -5.11
C ASP A 207 -19.94 3.99 -5.33
N THR A 208 -21.17 4.35 -5.72
CA THR A 208 -22.20 3.36 -6.06
C THR A 208 -21.81 2.51 -7.28
N SER A 209 -21.24 3.13 -8.31
CA SER A 209 -20.78 2.39 -9.50
C SER A 209 -19.58 1.50 -9.18
N VAL A 210 -18.68 1.96 -8.30
CA VAL A 210 -17.57 1.15 -7.82
C VAL A 210 -18.06 -0.05 -7.01
N LEU A 211 -19.09 0.15 -6.18
CA LEU A 211 -19.73 -0.93 -5.42
C LEU A 211 -20.37 -1.98 -6.35
N TYR A 212 -21.15 -1.56 -7.35
CA TYR A 212 -21.73 -2.50 -8.32
C TYR A 212 -20.65 -3.30 -9.04
N HIS A 213 -19.58 -2.63 -9.47
CA HIS A 213 -18.46 -3.32 -10.12
C HIS A 213 -17.81 -4.35 -9.17
N ALA A 214 -17.63 -3.99 -7.89
CA ALA A 214 -17.07 -4.91 -6.89
C ALA A 214 -17.99 -6.11 -6.64
N LEU A 215 -19.31 -5.92 -6.61
CA LEU A 215 -20.30 -6.99 -6.43
C LEU A 215 -20.35 -7.97 -7.63
N GLU A 216 -20.05 -7.49 -8.83
CA GLU A 216 -20.01 -8.32 -10.05
C GLU A 216 -18.65 -9.01 -10.22
N ALA A 217 -17.55 -8.24 -10.14
CA ALA A 217 -16.21 -8.75 -10.44
C ALA A 217 -15.65 -9.62 -9.31
N ASP A 218 -15.96 -9.28 -8.06
CA ASP A 218 -15.43 -9.92 -6.86
C ASP A 218 -16.50 -10.65 -6.06
N ALA A 219 -17.55 -11.13 -6.71
CA ALA A 219 -18.72 -11.75 -6.07
C ALA A 219 -18.38 -12.84 -5.04
N GLU A 220 -17.31 -13.61 -5.26
CA GLU A 220 -16.89 -14.69 -4.36
C GLU A 220 -16.09 -14.18 -3.15
N VAL A 221 -15.44 -13.03 -3.27
CA VAL A 221 -14.52 -12.46 -2.25
C VAL A 221 -15.22 -11.37 -1.45
N PHE A 222 -16.19 -10.67 -2.05
CA PHE A 222 -16.94 -9.62 -1.39
C PHE A 222 -17.69 -10.17 -0.17
N PRO A 223 -17.60 -9.54 1.01
CA PRO A 223 -18.27 -10.02 2.23
C PRO A 223 -19.77 -9.73 2.19
N HIS A 224 -20.54 -10.52 1.45
CA HIS A 224 -21.99 -10.36 1.33
C HIS A 224 -22.70 -10.53 2.67
N PRO A 225 -23.41 -9.50 3.18
CA PRO A 225 -24.17 -9.64 4.41
C PRO A 225 -25.39 -10.57 4.18
N PRO A 226 -25.69 -11.51 5.11
CA PRO A 226 -26.92 -12.28 5.07
C PRO A 226 -28.18 -11.40 5.15
N GLN A 227 -29.33 -11.95 4.83
CA GLN A 227 -30.60 -11.22 4.89
C GLN A 227 -30.83 -10.62 6.30
N GLY A 228 -31.16 -9.33 6.34
CA GLY A 228 -31.38 -8.57 7.59
C GLY A 228 -30.12 -8.02 8.24
N ILE A 229 -28.94 -8.32 7.69
CA ILE A 229 -27.65 -7.79 8.14
C ILE A 229 -27.16 -6.74 7.15
N PHE A 230 -26.43 -5.72 7.64
CA PHE A 230 -26.05 -4.59 6.80
C PHE A 230 -24.68 -3.99 7.15
N PHE A 231 -24.10 -3.29 6.19
CA PHE A 231 -22.99 -2.34 6.38
C PHE A 231 -23.52 -0.91 6.45
N LEU A 232 -22.92 -0.09 7.31
CA LEU A 232 -23.09 1.35 7.25
C LEU A 232 -22.31 1.90 6.05
N LYS A 233 -22.97 2.74 5.24
CA LYS A 233 -22.33 3.52 4.18
C LYS A 233 -22.27 4.98 4.60
N SER A 234 -21.30 5.74 4.09
CA SER A 234 -21.23 7.19 4.27
C SER A 234 -22.55 7.84 3.83
N TYR A 235 -22.91 8.95 4.45
CA TYR A 235 -24.19 9.67 4.28
C TYR A 235 -25.44 8.94 4.79
N GLY A 236 -25.29 7.98 5.72
CA GLY A 236 -26.44 7.35 6.40
C GLY A 236 -27.21 6.31 5.57
N CYS A 237 -26.70 5.93 4.40
CA CYS A 237 -27.29 4.83 3.65
C CYS A 237 -26.86 3.48 4.27
N LEU A 238 -27.82 2.54 4.32
CA LEU A 238 -27.58 1.17 4.71
C LEU A 238 -27.33 0.33 3.44
N TYR A 239 -26.33 -0.53 3.45
CA TYR A 239 -26.16 -1.56 2.43
C TYR A 239 -26.68 -2.89 2.95
N CYS A 240 -27.82 -3.35 2.40
CA CYS A 240 -28.39 -4.68 2.62
C CYS A 240 -28.37 -5.45 1.29
N TYR A 241 -28.06 -6.74 1.34
CA TYR A 241 -27.89 -7.59 0.16
C TYR A 241 -29.09 -7.57 -0.83
N ASN A 242 -30.30 -7.24 -0.39
CA ASN A 242 -31.51 -7.29 -1.21
C ASN A 242 -32.12 -5.92 -1.56
N GLN A 243 -31.42 -4.81 -1.38
CA GLN A 243 -31.97 -3.48 -1.75
C GLN A 243 -31.77 -3.09 -3.22
N PHE A 244 -31.09 -3.91 -4.03
CA PHE A 244 -30.68 -3.60 -5.39
C PHE A 244 -30.96 -4.71 -6.42
N LEU A 245 -31.85 -5.67 -6.10
CA LEU A 245 -32.40 -6.63 -7.07
C LEU A 245 -33.78 -6.20 -7.52
#